data_28ec39f6d587c4c306a9c2e521a6fa6a
#
_entry.id   28ec39f6d587c4c306a9c2e521a6fa6a
#
_cell.length_a   1.000
_cell.length_b   1.000
_cell.length_c   1.000
_cell.angle_alpha   90.00
_cell.angle_beta   90.00
_cell.angle_gamma   90.00
#
_symmetry.space_group_name_H-M   'P 1'
#
loop_
_entity.id
_entity.type
_entity.pdbx_description
1 polymer ?
#
loop_
_entity_poly.entity_id
_entity_poly.type
_entity_poly.pdbx_seq_one_letter_code
_entity_poly.pdbx_strand_id
1 'polypeptide(L)'
;IATDTGAQTALSFRTHTGSALGERMRVAADGKVLIGSDASRTLSGVNAQFQIEGTDYGTSALHLIGNTGTDAGTAPILFFGRSRGTSDGTSTSVADDDRLGALFFCGADGTDINTPAATIQVSVDGTPGGNDMPGRIEFRTTADGGSATTERMVIKANGDVGIGETSPLNKFYVVETESKAVAALYNTRNPSSSPPHCLDLNFAYTPDNT
;
A
#
# COMPACT_ATOMS: atom_id res chain seq x y z
N ILE A 1 -19.38 -33.26 -7.77
CA ILE A 1 -18.22 -33.37 -8.67
C ILE A 1 -18.78 -33.13 -10.06
N ALA A 2 -18.53 -31.98 -10.66
CA ALA A 2 -18.92 -31.69 -12.03
C ALA A 2 -18.01 -32.48 -12.97
N THR A 3 -18.59 -33.29 -13.83
CA THR A 3 -17.85 -33.94 -14.94
C THR A 3 -17.54 -32.85 -15.97
N ASP A 4 -16.26 -32.70 -16.29
CA ASP A 4 -15.80 -31.81 -17.33
C ASP A 4 -16.40 -32.20 -18.68
N THR A 5 -17.39 -31.46 -19.15
CA THR A 5 -18.01 -31.60 -20.48
C THR A 5 -17.51 -30.50 -21.43
N GLY A 6 -16.38 -29.83 -21.15
CA GLY A 6 -15.84 -28.74 -21.95
C GLY A 6 -16.59 -27.40 -21.75
N ALA A 7 -17.64 -27.36 -20.95
CA ALA A 7 -18.29 -26.12 -20.56
C ALA A 7 -17.59 -25.53 -19.35
N GLN A 8 -17.26 -24.24 -19.39
CA GLN A 8 -16.71 -23.54 -18.25
C GLN A 8 -17.74 -23.49 -17.12
N THR A 9 -17.47 -24.17 -16.01
CA THR A 9 -18.37 -24.25 -14.85
C THR A 9 -17.78 -23.53 -13.66
N ALA A 10 -18.60 -22.73 -12.99
CA ALA A 10 -18.25 -22.09 -11.72
C ALA A 10 -18.90 -22.86 -10.56
N LEU A 11 -18.25 -22.92 -9.40
CA LEU A 11 -18.85 -23.34 -8.14
C LEU A 11 -19.42 -22.11 -7.44
N SER A 12 -20.73 -22.05 -7.20
CA SER A 12 -21.36 -20.93 -6.49
C SER A 12 -21.92 -21.34 -5.14
N PHE A 13 -21.72 -20.47 -4.14
CA PHE A 13 -22.31 -20.55 -2.82
C PHE A 13 -23.49 -19.57 -2.75
N ARG A 14 -24.65 -20.07 -2.41
CA ARG A 14 -25.91 -19.31 -2.41
C ARG A 14 -26.63 -19.43 -1.07
N THR A 15 -27.23 -18.34 -0.60
CA THR A 15 -28.04 -18.30 0.60
C THR A 15 -29.45 -17.79 0.25
N HIS A 16 -30.45 -18.27 0.98
CA HIS A 16 -31.83 -17.84 0.84
C HIS A 16 -32.06 -16.55 1.64
N THR A 17 -32.69 -15.55 1.03
CA THR A 17 -33.01 -14.24 1.65
C THR A 17 -34.50 -14.08 1.93
N GLY A 18 -35.21 -15.18 2.17
CA GLY A 18 -36.66 -15.20 2.39
C GLY A 18 -37.50 -15.42 1.10
N SER A 19 -37.10 -14.90 -0.04
CA SER A 19 -37.82 -15.00 -1.30
C SER A 19 -37.05 -15.68 -2.45
N ALA A 20 -35.73 -15.65 -2.45
CA ALA A 20 -34.87 -16.21 -3.50
C ALA A 20 -33.51 -16.63 -3.00
N LEU A 21 -32.87 -17.58 -3.72
CA LEU A 21 -31.47 -17.94 -3.54
C LEU A 21 -30.58 -16.88 -4.22
N GLY A 22 -29.87 -16.06 -3.43
CA GLY A 22 -28.86 -15.13 -3.91
C GLY A 22 -27.46 -15.72 -3.84
N GLU A 23 -26.65 -15.54 -4.88
CA GLU A 23 -25.24 -15.89 -4.85
C GLU A 23 -24.49 -14.96 -3.89
N ARG A 24 -23.56 -15.52 -3.10
CA ARG A 24 -22.73 -14.79 -2.13
C ARG A 24 -21.27 -14.87 -2.44
N MET A 25 -20.85 -16.00 -3.01
CA MET A 25 -19.47 -16.28 -3.37
C MET A 25 -19.43 -17.26 -4.53
N ARG A 26 -18.42 -17.17 -5.37
CA ARG A 26 -18.13 -18.20 -6.39
C ARG A 26 -16.63 -18.46 -6.50
N VAL A 27 -16.28 -19.68 -6.93
CA VAL A 27 -15.03 -19.98 -7.59
C VAL A 27 -15.36 -20.03 -9.08
N ALA A 28 -14.86 -19.05 -9.83
CA ALA A 28 -15.07 -18.95 -11.27
C ALA A 28 -14.33 -20.06 -12.02
N ALA A 29 -14.68 -20.31 -13.28
CA ALA A 29 -14.05 -21.36 -14.07
C ALA A 29 -12.54 -21.18 -14.29
N ASP A 30 -12.06 -19.95 -14.21
CA ASP A 30 -10.63 -19.59 -14.27
C ASP A 30 -9.93 -19.61 -12.90
N GLY A 31 -10.60 -20.13 -11.86
CA GLY A 31 -10.07 -20.32 -10.51
C GLY A 31 -10.18 -19.10 -9.59
N LYS A 32 -10.72 -17.98 -10.05
CA LYS A 32 -10.90 -16.78 -9.21
C LYS A 32 -11.98 -16.96 -8.17
N VAL A 33 -11.72 -16.46 -6.96
CA VAL A 33 -12.69 -16.39 -5.87
C VAL A 33 -13.29 -14.99 -5.82
N LEU A 34 -14.61 -14.92 -6.05
CA LEU A 34 -15.37 -13.67 -6.08
C LEU A 34 -16.39 -13.67 -4.94
N ILE A 35 -16.42 -12.58 -4.17
CA ILE A 35 -17.42 -12.34 -3.11
C ILE A 35 -18.19 -11.07 -3.47
N GLY A 36 -19.53 -11.19 -3.52
CA GLY A 36 -20.44 -10.09 -3.80
C GLY A 36 -20.58 -9.72 -5.27
N SER A 37 -19.83 -10.35 -6.18
CA SER A 37 -19.93 -10.16 -7.64
C SER A 37 -19.94 -11.49 -8.37
N ASP A 38 -20.57 -11.54 -9.53
CA ASP A 38 -20.58 -12.70 -10.43
C ASP A 38 -19.58 -12.58 -11.60
N ALA A 39 -18.91 -11.43 -11.72
CA ALA A 39 -17.91 -11.16 -12.73
C ALA A 39 -16.64 -10.57 -12.09
N SER A 40 -15.47 -11.06 -12.55
CA SER A 40 -14.19 -10.50 -12.10
C SER A 40 -13.91 -9.15 -12.75
N ARG A 41 -13.26 -8.27 -12.01
CA ARG A 41 -12.76 -6.97 -12.50
C ARG A 41 -11.25 -6.97 -12.64
N THR A 42 -10.78 -6.23 -13.63
CA THR A 42 -9.37 -5.88 -13.79
C THR A 42 -9.16 -4.47 -13.28
N LEU A 43 -8.21 -4.29 -12.35
CA LEU A 43 -7.81 -2.98 -11.83
C LEU A 43 -6.34 -2.75 -12.15
N SER A 44 -6.01 -1.62 -12.77
CA SER A 44 -4.63 -1.27 -13.17
C SER A 44 -3.90 -2.40 -13.92
N GLY A 45 -4.61 -3.11 -14.80
CA GLY A 45 -4.09 -4.25 -15.55
C GLY A 45 -3.99 -5.57 -14.77
N VAL A 46 -4.39 -5.60 -13.48
CA VAL A 46 -4.37 -6.80 -12.63
C VAL A 46 -5.77 -7.36 -12.48
N ASN A 47 -5.94 -8.63 -12.87
CA ASN A 47 -7.15 -9.41 -12.61
C ASN A 47 -6.86 -10.36 -11.44
N ALA A 48 -7.13 -9.91 -10.21
CA ALA A 48 -6.76 -10.62 -8.99
C ALA A 48 -7.51 -11.94 -8.82
N GLN A 49 -6.86 -12.93 -8.21
CA GLN A 49 -7.44 -14.25 -7.91
C GLN A 49 -8.51 -14.19 -6.82
N PHE A 50 -8.44 -13.23 -5.90
CA PHE A 50 -9.41 -13.02 -4.84
C PHE A 50 -9.95 -11.60 -4.93
N GLN A 51 -11.27 -11.44 -5.05
CA GLN A 51 -11.93 -10.16 -5.19
C GLN A 51 -13.15 -10.09 -4.26
N ILE A 52 -13.30 -8.96 -3.57
CA ILE A 52 -14.48 -8.60 -2.79
C ILE A 52 -15.05 -7.34 -3.42
N GLU A 53 -16.29 -7.40 -3.87
CA GLU A 53 -17.01 -6.24 -4.42
C GLU A 53 -18.35 -6.07 -3.72
N GLY A 54 -18.65 -4.85 -3.29
CA GLY A 54 -19.88 -4.50 -2.60
C GLY A 54 -20.35 -3.10 -2.95
N THR A 55 -21.55 -2.76 -2.53
CA THR A 55 -22.18 -1.45 -2.75
C THR A 55 -22.01 -0.49 -1.58
N ASP A 56 -21.46 -0.97 -0.48
CA ASP A 56 -21.18 -0.21 0.73
C ASP A 56 -19.95 -0.78 1.46
N TYR A 57 -19.50 -0.08 2.54
CA TYR A 57 -18.34 -0.50 3.32
C TYR A 57 -18.54 -1.85 4.04
N GLY A 58 -19.76 -2.22 4.42
CA GLY A 58 -20.04 -3.48 5.09
C GLY A 58 -19.95 -4.69 4.16
N THR A 59 -20.21 -4.50 2.87
CA THR A 59 -20.19 -5.56 1.85
C THR A 59 -18.87 -5.66 1.09
N SER A 60 -17.95 -4.68 1.29
CA SER A 60 -16.62 -4.64 0.63
C SER A 60 -15.44 -4.57 1.60
N ALA A 61 -15.67 -4.82 2.90
CA ALA A 61 -14.64 -4.77 3.92
C ALA A 61 -13.94 -6.11 4.13
N LEU A 62 -12.62 -6.08 4.41
CA LEU A 62 -11.84 -7.19 4.93
C LEU A 62 -11.45 -6.91 6.37
N HIS A 63 -11.85 -7.77 7.31
CA HIS A 63 -11.44 -7.68 8.71
C HIS A 63 -10.46 -8.80 9.05
N LEU A 64 -9.33 -8.42 9.64
CA LEU A 64 -8.37 -9.34 10.25
C LEU A 64 -8.36 -9.05 11.76
N ILE A 65 -8.98 -9.93 12.56
CA ILE A 65 -9.18 -9.71 14.00
C ILE A 65 -8.51 -10.85 14.76
N GLY A 66 -7.60 -10.52 15.68
CA GLY A 66 -6.97 -11.48 16.59
C GLY A 66 -7.40 -11.23 18.03
N ASN A 67 -7.81 -12.27 18.74
CA ASN A 67 -8.11 -12.25 20.18
C ASN A 67 -6.96 -12.98 20.90
N THR A 68 -5.88 -12.26 21.23
CA THR A 68 -4.59 -12.84 21.60
C THR A 68 -4.29 -12.81 23.10
N GLY A 69 -5.25 -12.46 23.94
CA GLY A 69 -5.07 -12.41 25.39
C GLY A 69 -4.00 -11.40 25.82
N THR A 70 -3.01 -11.85 26.61
CA THR A 70 -1.96 -10.97 27.17
C THR A 70 -0.65 -10.98 26.39
N ASP A 71 -0.55 -11.72 25.30
CA ASP A 71 0.67 -11.80 24.49
C ASP A 71 0.76 -10.57 23.56
N ALA A 72 1.71 -9.68 23.86
CA ALA A 72 1.94 -8.46 23.10
C ALA A 72 2.56 -8.70 21.70
N GLY A 73 3.08 -9.90 21.43
CA GLY A 73 3.75 -10.24 20.16
C GLY A 73 2.81 -10.78 19.07
N THR A 74 1.55 -11.06 19.39
CA THR A 74 0.60 -11.69 18.48
C THR A 74 -0.49 -10.73 18.05
N ALA A 75 -0.48 -10.36 16.77
CA ALA A 75 -1.48 -9.49 16.14
C ALA A 75 -1.83 -10.03 14.74
N PRO A 76 -3.00 -9.68 14.20
CA PRO A 76 -3.31 -9.97 12.79
C PRO A 76 -2.26 -9.36 11.86
N ILE A 77 -1.84 -10.11 10.86
CA ILE A 77 -0.78 -9.70 9.94
C ILE A 77 -1.24 -9.95 8.50
N LEU A 78 -0.99 -8.98 7.62
CA LEU A 78 -1.07 -9.15 6.18
C LEU A 78 0.35 -9.22 5.63
N PHE A 79 0.73 -10.38 5.07
CA PHE A 79 2.05 -10.59 4.46
C PHE A 79 2.01 -10.31 2.97
N PHE A 80 2.96 -9.50 2.50
CA PHE A 80 3.34 -9.40 1.11
C PHE A 80 4.73 -10.03 0.95
N GLY A 81 4.85 -11.04 0.09
CA GLY A 81 6.12 -11.71 -0.17
C GLY A 81 6.37 -11.81 -1.67
N ARG A 82 7.62 -11.65 -2.09
CA ARG A 82 8.05 -11.76 -3.48
C ARG A 82 9.28 -12.64 -3.61
N SER A 83 9.31 -13.50 -4.62
CA SER A 83 10.46 -14.24 -5.12
C SER A 83 10.61 -13.97 -6.63
N ARG A 84 11.81 -14.02 -7.16
CA ARG A 84 12.07 -14.06 -8.61
C ARG A 84 11.99 -15.47 -9.20
N GLY A 85 11.64 -16.45 -8.38
CA GLY A 85 11.43 -17.83 -8.83
C GLY A 85 10.23 -17.95 -9.78
N THR A 86 10.26 -18.94 -10.65
CA THR A 86 9.26 -19.18 -11.69
C THR A 86 8.33 -20.36 -11.37
N SER A 87 8.46 -20.95 -10.19
CA SER A 87 7.63 -22.05 -9.71
C SER A 87 7.19 -21.80 -8.28
N ASP A 88 6.03 -22.34 -7.90
CA ASP A 88 5.51 -22.28 -6.53
C ASP A 88 6.54 -22.83 -5.53
N GLY A 89 6.63 -22.18 -4.36
CA GLY A 89 7.53 -22.57 -3.29
C GLY A 89 9.01 -22.21 -3.50
N THR A 90 9.36 -21.52 -4.60
CA THR A 90 10.74 -21.08 -4.81
C THR A 90 11.08 -19.81 -4.02
N SER A 91 12.33 -19.71 -3.54
CA SER A 91 12.86 -18.58 -2.79
C SER A 91 14.05 -17.93 -3.51
N THR A 92 13.90 -17.71 -4.81
CA THR A 92 14.93 -17.03 -5.61
C THR A 92 15.05 -15.57 -5.18
N SER A 93 16.28 -15.12 -4.94
CA SER A 93 16.57 -13.79 -4.43
C SER A 93 15.97 -12.71 -5.33
N VAL A 94 15.38 -11.71 -4.70
CA VAL A 94 15.01 -10.44 -5.34
C VAL A 94 16.27 -9.59 -5.55
N ALA A 95 16.17 -8.50 -6.30
CA ALA A 95 17.27 -7.57 -6.55
C ALA A 95 16.89 -6.16 -6.10
N ASP A 96 17.88 -5.29 -6.10
CA ASP A 96 17.67 -3.86 -5.87
C ASP A 96 16.56 -3.31 -6.78
N ASP A 97 15.76 -2.39 -6.25
CA ASP A 97 14.56 -1.81 -6.88
C ASP A 97 13.39 -2.77 -7.12
N ASP A 98 13.49 -4.04 -6.79
CA ASP A 98 12.32 -4.92 -6.83
C ASP A 98 11.25 -4.48 -5.83
N ARG A 99 10.03 -4.25 -6.32
CA ARG A 99 8.88 -4.00 -5.45
C ARG A 99 8.48 -5.29 -4.73
N LEU A 100 8.44 -5.26 -3.39
CA LEU A 100 8.03 -6.39 -2.55
C LEU A 100 6.52 -6.45 -2.36
N GLY A 101 5.87 -5.29 -2.31
CA GLY A 101 4.42 -5.17 -2.19
C GLY A 101 3.96 -3.73 -2.28
N ALA A 102 2.66 -3.54 -2.48
CA ALA A 102 2.06 -2.20 -2.50
C ALA A 102 0.58 -2.23 -2.14
N LEU A 103 0.12 -1.14 -1.53
CA LEU A 103 -1.29 -0.79 -1.36
C LEU A 103 -1.64 0.28 -2.38
N PHE A 104 -2.63 0.01 -3.25
CA PHE A 104 -3.12 0.95 -4.24
C PHE A 104 -4.47 1.51 -3.80
N PHE A 105 -4.61 2.83 -3.87
CA PHE A 105 -5.86 3.56 -3.63
C PHE A 105 -6.31 4.15 -4.96
N CYS A 106 -7.30 3.50 -5.59
CA CYS A 106 -7.84 3.90 -6.88
C CYS A 106 -9.26 4.47 -6.72
N GLY A 107 -9.62 5.44 -7.55
CA GLY A 107 -10.96 6.00 -7.63
C GLY A 107 -11.50 5.92 -9.05
N ALA A 108 -12.83 5.84 -9.20
CA ALA A 108 -13.46 5.96 -10.51
C ALA A 108 -13.39 7.41 -10.98
N ASP A 109 -12.88 7.63 -12.19
CA ASP A 109 -12.72 8.95 -12.84
C ASP A 109 -13.82 9.27 -13.87
N GLY A 110 -14.83 8.40 -13.95
CA GLY A 110 -15.91 8.48 -14.96
C GLY A 110 -15.66 7.65 -16.21
N THR A 111 -14.43 7.15 -16.39
CA THR A 111 -14.03 6.22 -17.46
C THR A 111 -13.87 4.81 -16.91
N ASP A 112 -13.08 4.67 -15.84
CA ASP A 112 -12.84 3.40 -15.14
C ASP A 112 -12.36 3.64 -13.70
N ILE A 113 -11.83 2.59 -13.04
CA ILE A 113 -11.29 2.63 -11.67
C ILE A 113 -9.79 2.24 -11.66
N ASN A 114 -9.09 2.41 -12.77
CA ASN A 114 -7.73 1.91 -12.96
C ASN A 114 -6.63 2.86 -12.52
N THR A 115 -6.94 4.17 -12.41
CA THR A 115 -5.94 5.19 -12.09
C THR A 115 -5.73 5.29 -10.57
N PRO A 116 -4.52 5.03 -10.06
CA PRO A 116 -4.25 5.18 -8.64
C PRO A 116 -4.14 6.67 -8.25
N ALA A 117 -4.86 7.07 -7.23
CA ALA A 117 -4.73 8.39 -6.60
C ALA A 117 -3.51 8.44 -5.67
N ALA A 118 -3.23 7.32 -4.96
CA ALA A 118 -2.09 7.18 -4.08
C ALA A 118 -1.62 5.72 -4.00
N THR A 119 -0.35 5.53 -3.61
CA THR A 119 0.20 4.20 -3.28
C THR A 119 1.12 4.28 -2.07
N ILE A 120 1.11 3.22 -1.26
CA ILE A 120 2.17 2.92 -0.30
C ILE A 120 2.89 1.69 -0.84
N GLN A 121 4.18 1.82 -1.13
CA GLN A 121 4.97 0.78 -1.77
C GLN A 121 6.19 0.44 -0.92
N VAL A 122 6.57 -0.83 -0.91
CA VAL A 122 7.82 -1.30 -0.32
C VAL A 122 8.67 -1.92 -1.43
N SER A 123 9.92 -1.47 -1.53
CA SER A 123 10.88 -1.95 -2.52
C SER A 123 12.20 -2.32 -1.86
N VAL A 124 12.96 -3.18 -2.52
CA VAL A 124 14.34 -3.49 -2.12
C VAL A 124 15.20 -2.24 -2.32
N ASP A 125 16.09 -1.94 -1.36
CA ASP A 125 16.94 -0.74 -1.35
C ASP A 125 18.40 -1.13 -1.10
N GLY A 126 18.98 -1.83 -2.06
CA GLY A 126 20.33 -2.36 -2.02
C GLY A 126 20.40 -3.83 -2.45
N THR A 127 21.49 -4.50 -2.12
CA THR A 127 21.70 -5.91 -2.52
C THR A 127 21.24 -6.85 -1.41
N PRO A 128 20.20 -7.68 -1.64
CA PRO A 128 19.78 -8.70 -0.66
C PRO A 128 20.83 -9.79 -0.48
N GLY A 129 20.91 -10.34 0.74
CA GLY A 129 21.81 -11.43 1.10
C GLY A 129 21.12 -12.51 1.96
N GLY A 130 21.87 -13.48 2.43
CA GLY A 130 21.36 -14.51 3.36
C GLY A 130 20.95 -13.86 4.69
N ASN A 131 19.63 -13.86 5.00
CA ASN A 131 19.03 -13.19 6.16
C ASN A 131 19.23 -11.66 6.17
N ASP A 132 19.42 -11.06 5.00
CA ASP A 132 19.59 -9.63 4.79
C ASP A 132 18.62 -9.16 3.69
N MET A 133 17.72 -8.23 4.04
CA MET A 133 16.71 -7.69 3.14
C MET A 133 16.61 -6.17 3.34
N PRO A 134 17.51 -5.41 2.72
CA PRO A 134 17.41 -3.95 2.76
C PRO A 134 16.15 -3.49 2.04
N GLY A 135 15.37 -2.60 2.68
CA GLY A 135 14.09 -2.16 2.14
C GLY A 135 13.85 -0.67 2.34
N ARG A 136 13.12 -0.06 1.40
CA ARG A 136 12.59 1.29 1.52
C ARG A 136 11.07 1.31 1.46
N ILE A 137 10.47 2.27 2.12
CA ILE A 137 9.02 2.56 2.07
C ILE A 137 8.82 3.85 1.29
N GLU A 138 7.95 3.83 0.29
CA GLU A 138 7.63 4.96 -0.57
C GLU A 138 6.16 5.35 -0.42
N PHE A 139 5.89 6.63 -0.16
CA PHE A 139 4.56 7.24 -0.19
C PHE A 139 4.43 8.06 -1.47
N ARG A 140 3.45 7.72 -2.29
CA ARG A 140 3.30 8.26 -3.62
C ARG A 140 1.88 8.79 -3.84
N THR A 141 1.74 9.91 -4.56
CA THR A 141 0.44 10.48 -4.95
C THR A 141 0.43 10.88 -6.41
N THR A 142 -0.75 10.88 -7.02
CA THR A 142 -0.97 11.41 -8.37
C THR A 142 -1.31 12.91 -8.27
N ALA A 143 -0.67 13.73 -9.08
CA ALA A 143 -0.97 15.15 -9.19
C ALA A 143 -2.29 15.37 -9.96
N ASP A 144 -2.94 16.52 -9.76
CA ASP A 144 -4.09 16.92 -10.56
C ASP A 144 -3.73 16.92 -12.06
N GLY A 145 -4.60 16.36 -12.90
CA GLY A 145 -4.35 16.13 -14.32
C GLY A 145 -3.39 14.98 -14.66
N GLY A 146 -2.82 14.30 -13.65
CA GLY A 146 -1.91 13.17 -13.85
C GLY A 146 -2.62 11.81 -13.85
N SER A 147 -1.96 10.79 -14.41
CA SER A 147 -2.43 9.40 -14.45
C SER A 147 -1.49 8.42 -13.73
N ALA A 148 -0.37 8.90 -13.17
CA ALA A 148 0.63 8.08 -12.47
C ALA A 148 1.04 8.70 -11.14
N THR A 149 1.31 7.83 -10.15
CA THR A 149 1.80 8.27 -8.84
C THR A 149 3.26 8.71 -8.91
N THR A 150 3.58 9.84 -8.25
CA THR A 150 4.94 10.34 -8.04
C THR A 150 5.30 10.16 -6.58
N GLU A 151 6.53 9.80 -6.29
CA GLU A 151 7.04 9.72 -4.92
C GLU A 151 7.02 11.09 -4.26
N ARG A 152 6.52 11.13 -3.01
CA ARG A 152 6.44 12.35 -2.20
C ARG A 152 7.28 12.25 -0.95
N MET A 153 7.41 11.03 -0.42
CA MET A 153 8.22 10.73 0.75
C MET A 153 8.81 9.33 0.61
N VAL A 154 10.02 9.17 1.09
CA VAL A 154 10.71 7.88 1.18
C VAL A 154 11.33 7.71 2.56
N ILE A 155 11.35 6.46 3.06
CA ILE A 155 12.19 6.02 4.16
C ILE A 155 13.14 4.98 3.59
N LYS A 156 14.43 5.28 3.56
CA LYS A 156 15.51 4.44 2.99
C LYS A 156 15.92 3.32 3.94
N ALA A 157 16.62 2.29 3.43
CA ALA A 157 17.15 1.19 4.23
C ALA A 157 18.07 1.64 5.38
N ASN A 158 18.79 2.74 5.22
CA ASN A 158 19.66 3.32 6.26
C ASN A 158 18.88 4.18 7.28
N GLY A 159 17.56 4.28 7.14
CA GLY A 159 16.66 5.07 7.99
C GLY A 159 16.63 6.56 7.68
N ASP A 160 17.19 7.02 6.56
CA ASP A 160 17.05 8.40 6.11
C ASP A 160 15.65 8.65 5.53
N VAL A 161 15.07 9.80 5.85
CA VAL A 161 13.74 10.22 5.41
C VAL A 161 13.86 11.39 4.44
N GLY A 162 13.38 11.19 3.21
CA GLY A 162 13.27 12.23 2.19
C GLY A 162 11.82 12.66 1.99
N ILE A 163 11.58 13.97 1.88
CA ILE A 163 10.31 14.55 1.44
C ILE A 163 10.62 15.46 0.25
N GLY A 164 10.03 15.16 -0.91
CA GLY A 164 10.37 15.81 -2.16
C GLY A 164 11.72 15.40 -2.75
N GLU A 165 12.42 14.44 -2.12
CA GLU A 165 13.72 13.91 -2.52
C GLU A 165 13.77 12.39 -2.35
N THR A 166 14.20 11.67 -3.39
CA THR A 166 14.26 10.20 -3.42
C THR A 166 15.60 9.65 -2.90
N SER A 167 16.62 10.50 -2.79
CA SER A 167 17.98 10.17 -2.33
C SER A 167 18.43 11.13 -1.24
N PRO A 168 17.82 11.09 -0.04
CA PRO A 168 18.12 12.01 1.03
C PRO A 168 19.59 11.91 1.48
N LEU A 169 20.24 13.06 1.68
CA LEU A 169 21.66 13.15 2.10
C LEU A 169 21.83 13.17 3.63
N ASN A 170 20.71 13.32 4.38
CA ASN A 170 20.69 13.43 5.85
C ASN A 170 19.51 12.63 6.40
N LYS A 171 19.54 12.38 7.73
CA LYS A 171 18.46 11.63 8.43
C LYS A 171 17.06 12.16 8.19
N PHE A 172 16.91 13.46 8.05
CA PHE A 172 15.68 14.12 7.66
C PHE A 172 15.98 15.17 6.61
N TYR A 173 15.54 14.96 5.40
CA TYR A 173 15.85 15.78 4.25
C TYR A 173 14.59 16.20 3.52
N VAL A 174 14.29 17.49 3.49
CA VAL A 174 13.10 18.04 2.83
C VAL A 174 13.55 18.98 1.72
N VAL A 175 13.06 18.75 0.51
CA VAL A 175 13.37 19.58 -0.67
C VAL A 175 12.08 20.14 -1.24
N GLU A 176 12.12 21.42 -1.54
CA GLU A 176 11.12 22.15 -2.29
C GLU A 176 11.81 22.88 -3.46
N THR A 177 11.35 22.61 -4.67
CA THR A 177 11.95 23.19 -5.89
C THR A 177 11.20 24.43 -6.39
N GLU A 178 10.02 24.71 -5.84
CA GLU A 178 9.25 25.92 -6.12
C GLU A 178 9.54 26.97 -5.04
N SER A 179 9.24 28.23 -5.30
CA SER A 179 9.44 29.33 -4.34
C SER A 179 8.43 29.29 -3.19
N LYS A 180 8.37 28.17 -2.47
CA LYS A 180 7.47 27.93 -1.33
C LYS A 180 8.28 27.66 -0.07
N ALA A 181 7.69 27.93 1.10
CA ALA A 181 8.32 27.57 2.37
C ALA A 181 8.36 26.04 2.53
N VAL A 182 9.52 25.49 2.86
CA VAL A 182 9.75 24.08 3.11
C VAL A 182 9.00 23.60 4.36
N ALA A 183 8.94 24.43 5.40
CA ALA A 183 8.18 24.17 6.62
C ALA A 183 7.66 25.47 7.19
N ALA A 184 6.44 25.46 7.73
CA ALA A 184 5.88 26.57 8.47
C ALA A 184 5.29 26.03 9.78
N LEU A 185 5.73 26.60 10.89
CA LEU A 185 5.27 26.26 12.23
C LEU A 185 4.54 27.46 12.82
N TYR A 186 3.23 27.33 12.98
CA TYR A 186 2.40 28.42 13.48
C TYR A 186 1.88 28.10 14.90
N ASN A 187 2.06 29.05 15.83
CA ASN A 187 1.35 29.03 17.08
C ASN A 187 0.08 29.91 16.95
N THR A 188 -1.08 29.28 16.95
CA THR A 188 -2.37 29.97 16.84
C THR A 188 -2.91 30.47 18.18
N ARG A 189 -2.21 30.20 19.30
CA ARG A 189 -2.61 30.69 20.62
C ARG A 189 -2.13 32.13 20.80
N ASN A 190 -3.04 33.06 20.68
CA ASN A 190 -2.91 34.48 20.99
C ASN A 190 -2.16 35.32 19.93
N PRO A 191 -2.88 35.79 18.88
CA PRO A 191 -2.31 36.68 17.87
C PRO A 191 -1.97 38.09 18.36
N SER A 192 -2.29 38.44 19.61
CA SER A 192 -2.08 39.79 20.17
C SER A 192 -0.90 39.91 21.14
N SER A 193 -0.15 38.86 21.41
CA SER A 193 1.09 38.95 22.20
C SER A 193 2.31 39.01 21.30
N SER A 194 3.03 40.12 21.36
CA SER A 194 4.36 40.28 20.76
C SER A 194 5.42 39.96 21.82
N PRO A 195 6.49 39.19 21.53
CA PRO A 195 6.90 38.72 20.21
C PRO A 195 6.26 37.37 19.82
N PRO A 196 6.22 37.03 18.50
CA PRO A 196 5.78 35.71 18.08
C PRO A 196 6.71 34.67 18.71
N HIS A 197 6.15 33.59 19.29
CA HIS A 197 6.92 32.49 19.80
C HIS A 197 7.59 31.80 18.60
N CYS A 198 8.88 32.08 18.40
CA CYS A 198 9.70 31.42 17.40
C CYS A 198 9.97 29.98 17.83
N LEU A 199 9.97 29.07 16.87
CA LEU A 199 10.57 27.75 17.07
C LEU A 199 12.08 27.96 17.23
N ASP A 200 12.63 27.69 18.40
CA ASP A 200 14.07 27.59 18.60
C ASP A 200 14.58 26.28 17.98
N LEU A 201 15.16 26.38 16.78
CA LEU A 201 15.92 25.29 16.18
C LEU A 201 17.34 25.34 16.80
N ASN A 202 17.53 24.62 17.91
CA ASN A 202 18.83 24.46 18.55
C ASN A 202 19.67 23.46 17.75
N PHE A 203 20.63 23.97 16.97
CA PHE A 203 21.69 23.15 16.36
C PHE A 203 22.83 23.03 17.38
N ALA A 204 22.86 21.95 18.17
CA ALA A 204 24.01 21.61 18.97
C ALA A 204 25.06 20.95 18.07
N TYR A 205 26.12 21.67 17.73
CA TYR A 205 27.35 21.08 17.19
C TYR A 205 28.21 20.61 18.36
N THR A 206 28.36 19.31 18.55
CA THR A 206 29.41 18.74 19.40
C THR A 206 30.62 18.49 18.51
N PRO A 207 31.71 19.25 18.62
CA PRO A 207 32.95 18.90 17.93
C PRO A 207 33.45 17.56 18.48
N ASP A 208 33.76 16.63 17.56
CA ASP A 208 34.48 15.42 17.93
C ASP A 208 35.78 15.79 18.61
N ASN A 209 35.91 15.46 19.90
CA ASN A 209 37.19 15.49 20.58
C ASN A 209 38.04 14.34 20.02
N THR A 210 38.91 14.66 19.05
CA THR A 210 40.06 13.81 18.68
C THR A 210 41.15 13.91 19.74
#